data_3ae9ab19fc613362447efee6ae13c377
#
_entry.id   3ae9ab19fc613362447efee6ae13c377
#
_cell.length_a   1.000
_cell.length_b   1.000
_cell.length_c   1.000
_cell.angle_alpha   90.00
_cell.angle_beta   90.00
_cell.angle_gamma   90.00
#
_symmetry.space_group_name_H-M   'P 1'
#
loop_
_entity.id
_entity.type
_entity.pdbx_description
1 polymer ?
#
loop_
_entity_poly.entity_id
_entity_poly.type
_entity_poly.pdbx_seq_one_letter_code
_entity_poly.pdbx_strand_id
1 'polypeptide(L)'
;MKNKVLIKLVFPELDDEFDVFIPVNEIVWKIKKLLLKSISDLTNVPINLKLDYILMNKKNGKIYGNNEVIINTDIRNATELVMFSNKNI
;
A
#
# COMPACT_ATOMS: atom_id res chain seq x y z
N MET A 1 12.36 13.25 -6.48
CA MET A 1 11.21 13.72 -5.72
C MET A 1 11.48 13.60 -4.25
N LYS A 2 11.49 14.73 -3.57
CA LYS A 2 11.95 14.76 -2.17
C LYS A 2 11.00 14.10 -1.18
N ASN A 3 9.70 14.18 -1.48
CA ASN A 3 8.69 13.78 -0.49
C ASN A 3 7.98 12.49 -0.86
N LYS A 4 8.57 11.72 -1.77
CA LYS A 4 7.98 10.46 -2.20
C LYS A 4 9.03 9.37 -2.22
N VAL A 5 8.58 8.13 -2.04
CA VAL A 5 9.42 6.95 -2.21
C VAL A 5 8.76 6.03 -3.21
N LEU A 6 9.60 5.33 -3.97
CA LEU A 6 9.13 4.33 -4.92
C LEU A 6 9.10 2.98 -4.22
N ILE A 7 7.91 2.39 -4.12
CA ILE A 7 7.75 1.08 -3.49
C ILE A 7 7.26 0.07 -4.52
N LYS A 8 7.47 -1.21 -4.23
CA LYS A 8 6.86 -2.28 -4.98
C LYS A 8 5.67 -2.78 -4.19
N LEU A 9 4.49 -2.73 -4.78
CA LEU A 9 3.27 -3.18 -4.13
C LEU A 9 2.83 -4.50 -4.74
N VAL A 10 2.76 -5.53 -3.90
CA VAL A 10 2.20 -6.83 -4.27
C VAL A 10 0.74 -6.83 -3.87
N PHE A 11 -0.14 -7.13 -4.83
CA PHE A 11 -1.58 -7.17 -4.60
C PHE A 11 -2.09 -8.57 -4.95
N PRO A 12 -2.10 -9.50 -3.96
CA PRO A 12 -2.38 -10.92 -4.24
C PRO A 12 -3.75 -11.18 -4.85
N GLU A 13 -4.73 -10.33 -4.53
CA GLU A 13 -6.10 -10.54 -5.04
C GLU A 13 -6.18 -10.42 -6.56
N LEU A 14 -5.23 -9.73 -7.17
CA LEU A 14 -5.11 -9.65 -8.63
C LEU A 14 -3.90 -10.42 -9.16
N ASP A 15 -3.16 -11.08 -8.27
CA ASP A 15 -1.95 -11.82 -8.62
C ASP A 15 -0.97 -10.94 -9.41
N ASP A 16 -0.76 -9.71 -8.95
CA ASP A 16 0.05 -8.75 -9.68
C ASP A 16 0.87 -7.88 -8.74
N GLU A 17 1.87 -7.20 -9.32
CA GLU A 17 2.77 -6.29 -8.62
C GLU A 17 2.80 -4.96 -9.34
N PHE A 18 2.99 -3.89 -8.57
CA PHE A 18 3.00 -2.54 -9.12
C PHE A 18 4.13 -1.73 -8.49
N ASP A 19 4.82 -0.93 -9.30
CA ASP A 19 5.77 0.05 -8.79
C ASP A 19 5.02 1.38 -8.66
N VAL A 20 4.98 1.91 -7.45
CA VAL A 20 4.16 3.08 -7.14
C VAL A 20 4.95 4.05 -6.29
N PHE A 21 4.88 5.35 -6.62
CA PHE A 21 5.36 6.40 -5.74
C PHE A 21 4.32 6.70 -4.68
N ILE A 22 4.75 6.77 -3.43
CA ILE A 22 3.87 7.18 -2.35
C ILE A 22 4.48 8.35 -1.58
N PRO A 23 3.65 9.32 -1.13
CA PRO A 23 4.16 10.43 -0.33
C PRO A 23 4.55 9.98 1.07
N VAL A 24 5.70 10.48 1.56
CA VAL A 24 6.22 10.02 2.85
C VAL A 24 5.61 10.75 4.04
N ASN A 25 5.04 11.92 3.82
CA ASN A 25 4.43 12.70 4.90
C ASN A 25 2.94 12.43 5.06
N GLU A 26 2.44 11.34 4.47
CA GLU A 26 1.04 10.99 4.53
C GLU A 26 0.80 9.83 5.50
N ILE A 27 -0.39 9.77 6.06
CA ILE A 27 -0.80 8.76 7.01
C ILE A 27 -1.21 7.46 6.27
N VAL A 28 -0.97 6.32 6.90
CA VAL A 28 -1.14 5.00 6.25
C VAL A 28 -2.54 4.79 5.68
N TRP A 29 -3.61 5.16 6.40
CA TRP A 29 -4.95 4.90 5.87
C TRP A 29 -5.22 5.67 4.57
N LYS A 30 -4.64 6.85 4.41
CA LYS A 30 -4.76 7.59 3.14
C LYS A 30 -3.91 6.95 2.04
N ILE A 31 -2.75 6.43 2.40
CA ILE A 31 -1.90 5.70 1.45
C ILE A 31 -2.63 4.46 0.94
N LYS A 32 -3.30 3.72 1.81
CA LYS A 32 -4.09 2.56 1.39
C LYS A 32 -5.13 2.93 0.34
N LYS A 33 -5.86 4.01 0.57
CA LYS A 33 -6.88 4.48 -0.39
C LYS A 33 -6.24 4.89 -1.71
N LEU A 34 -5.14 5.60 -1.64
CA LEU A 34 -4.41 6.03 -2.83
C LEU A 34 -3.94 4.82 -3.65
N LEU A 35 -3.39 3.81 -2.98
CA LEU A 35 -2.93 2.60 -3.64
C LEU A 35 -4.07 1.84 -4.30
N LEU A 36 -5.18 1.67 -3.60
CA LEU A 36 -6.35 0.97 -4.15
C LEU A 36 -6.90 1.68 -5.36
N LYS A 37 -6.99 2.99 -5.33
CA LYS A 37 -7.44 3.77 -6.46
C LYS A 37 -6.48 3.64 -7.64
N SER A 38 -5.19 3.71 -7.38
CA SER A 38 -4.17 3.58 -8.42
C SER A 38 -4.25 2.22 -9.11
N ILE A 39 -4.41 1.14 -8.33
CA ILE A 39 -4.54 -0.21 -8.88
C ILE A 39 -5.80 -0.31 -9.74
N SER A 40 -6.92 0.22 -9.24
CA SER A 40 -8.18 0.20 -9.99
C SER A 40 -8.03 0.94 -11.32
N ASP A 41 -7.39 2.10 -11.30
CA ASP A 41 -7.19 2.89 -12.52
C ASP A 41 -6.26 2.19 -13.51
N LEU A 42 -5.19 1.57 -13.01
CA LEU A 42 -4.20 0.90 -13.88
C LEU A 42 -4.75 -0.38 -14.50
N THR A 43 -5.59 -1.10 -13.80
CA THR A 43 -6.06 -2.42 -14.23
C THR A 43 -7.46 -2.41 -14.81
N ASN A 44 -8.20 -1.31 -14.63
CA ASN A 44 -9.63 -1.22 -14.96
C ASN A 44 -10.48 -2.25 -14.21
N VAL A 45 -9.98 -2.74 -13.07
CA VAL A 45 -10.71 -3.66 -12.22
C VAL A 45 -11.34 -2.84 -11.09
N PRO A 46 -12.67 -2.92 -10.90
CA PRO A 46 -13.29 -2.23 -9.78
C PRO A 46 -12.85 -2.86 -8.46
N ILE A 47 -12.41 -2.00 -7.54
CA ILE A 47 -11.95 -2.42 -6.23
C ILE A 47 -12.86 -1.80 -5.18
N ASN A 48 -13.28 -2.61 -4.20
CA ASN A 48 -14.15 -2.11 -3.15
C ASN A 48 -13.32 -1.31 -2.12
N LEU A 49 -13.39 0.01 -2.23
CA LEU A 49 -12.65 0.91 -1.35
C LEU A 49 -13.17 0.93 0.08
N LYS A 50 -14.32 0.31 0.33
CA LYS A 50 -14.91 0.26 1.66
C LYS A 50 -14.43 -0.92 2.49
N LEU A 51 -13.77 -1.89 1.86
CA LEU A 51 -13.19 -3.00 2.60
C LEU A 51 -11.99 -2.50 3.42
N ASP A 52 -11.75 -3.19 4.52
CA ASP A 52 -10.56 -2.95 5.31
C ASP A 52 -9.39 -3.72 4.69
N TYR A 53 -8.30 -3.03 4.44
CA TYR A 53 -7.10 -3.63 3.86
C TYR A 53 -5.95 -3.57 4.85
N ILE A 54 -5.09 -4.57 4.78
CA ILE A 54 -3.85 -4.63 5.56
C ILE A 54 -2.69 -4.29 4.65
N LEU A 55 -1.82 -3.41 5.12
CA LEU A 55 -0.57 -3.06 4.45
C LEU A 55 0.57 -3.65 5.26
N MET A 56 1.37 -4.52 4.65
CA MET A 56 2.38 -5.28 5.34
C MET A 56 3.71 -5.22 4.59
N ASN A 57 4.81 -5.19 5.33
CA ASN A 57 6.13 -5.32 4.74
C ASN A 57 6.36 -6.77 4.33
N LYS A 58 6.63 -7.00 3.05
CA LYS A 58 6.80 -8.34 2.52
C LYS A 58 7.98 -9.08 3.15
N LYS A 59 9.03 -8.36 3.47
CA LYS A 59 10.30 -8.95 3.90
C LYS A 59 10.25 -9.38 5.37
N ASN A 60 9.68 -8.55 6.25
CA ASN A 60 9.71 -8.81 7.69
C ASN A 60 8.35 -9.05 8.31
N GLY A 61 7.26 -8.96 7.52
CA GLY A 61 5.91 -9.22 8.00
C GLY A 61 5.31 -8.13 8.88
N LYS A 62 5.97 -6.97 8.99
CA LYS A 62 5.44 -5.89 9.81
C LYS A 62 4.17 -5.32 9.20
N ILE A 63 3.13 -5.19 10.02
CA ILE A 63 1.85 -4.59 9.62
C ILE A 63 1.86 -3.13 10.05
N TYR A 64 1.52 -2.23 9.13
CA TYR A 64 1.49 -0.80 9.40
C TYR A 64 0.12 -0.37 9.87
N GLY A 65 0.08 0.35 10.99
CA GLY A 65 -1.17 0.85 11.55
C GLY A 65 -1.70 2.07 10.79
N ASN A 66 -3.01 2.22 10.75
CA ASN A 66 -3.67 3.28 9.99
C ASN A 66 -3.23 4.68 10.39
N ASN A 67 -2.81 4.86 11.63
CA ASN A 67 -2.43 6.18 12.15
C ASN A 67 -0.94 6.47 12.06
N GLU A 68 -0.15 5.54 11.52
CA GLU A 68 1.27 5.79 11.32
C GLU A 68 1.49 6.68 10.10
N VAL A 69 2.49 7.54 10.17
CA VAL A 69 2.90 8.36 9.03
C VAL A 69 4.09 7.68 8.36
N ILE A 70 4.09 7.62 7.03
CA ILE A 70 5.08 6.84 6.29
C ILE A 70 6.51 7.17 6.68
N ILE A 71 6.84 8.46 6.84
CA ILE A 71 8.21 8.88 7.16
C ILE A 71 8.69 8.35 8.53
N ASN A 72 7.77 8.02 9.42
CA ASN A 72 8.09 7.50 10.74
C ASN A 72 8.13 5.97 10.77
N THR A 73 7.98 5.32 9.62
CA THR A 73 8.06 3.88 9.50
C THR A 73 9.39 3.48 8.87
N ASP A 74 9.58 2.19 8.65
CA ASP A 74 10.76 1.69 7.95
C ASP A 74 10.61 1.65 6.43
N ILE A 75 9.51 2.21 5.90
CA ILE A 75 9.27 2.23 4.46
C ILE A 75 10.22 3.25 3.80
N ARG A 76 10.96 2.78 2.80
CA ARG A 76 11.94 3.58 2.06
C ARG A 76 11.84 3.23 0.59
N ASN A 77 12.69 3.83 -0.25
CA ASN A 77 12.79 3.45 -1.66
C ASN A 77 13.10 1.96 -1.78
N ALA A 78 12.42 1.30 -2.70
CA ALA A 78 12.55 -0.12 -3.00
C ALA A 78 11.96 -1.04 -1.93
N THR A 79 11.28 -0.52 -0.92
CA THR A 79 10.56 -1.37 0.03
C THR A 79 9.47 -2.15 -0.69
N GLU A 80 9.37 -3.44 -0.40
CA GLU A 80 8.31 -4.29 -0.95
C GLU A 80 7.18 -4.41 0.05
N LEU A 81 5.98 -4.03 -0.37
CA LEU A 81 4.79 -4.06 0.46
C LEU A 81 3.77 -5.01 -0.12
N VAL A 82 2.97 -5.62 0.74
CA VAL A 82 1.83 -6.46 0.34
C VAL A 82 0.57 -5.82 0.89
N MET A 83 -0.46 -5.73 0.06
CA MET A 83 -1.75 -5.21 0.51
C MET A 83 -2.84 -6.22 0.17
N PHE A 84 -3.64 -6.57 1.16
CA PHE A 84 -4.71 -7.55 0.99
C PHE A 84 -5.89 -7.20 1.89
N SER A 85 -7.08 -7.68 1.51
CA SER A 85 -8.27 -7.39 2.29
C SER A 85 -8.32 -8.25 3.55
N ASN A 86 -8.85 -7.67 4.62
CA ASN A 86 -8.97 -8.31 5.93
C ASN A 86 -10.36 -8.90 6.12
N LYS A 87 -10.93 -9.52 5.10
CA LYS A 87 -12.34 -9.89 5.12
C LYS A 87 -12.62 -11.26 5.72
N ASN A 88 -11.62 -12.07 5.96
CA ASN A 88 -11.79 -13.45 6.42
C ASN A 88 -11.29 -13.65 7.84
N ILE A 89 -11.44 -12.66 8.64
CA ILE A 89 -11.00 -12.72 10.03
C ILE A 89 -12.11 -13.23 10.93
#